data_e2b8492ac00f1e015a3d151d0d242f17
#
_entry.id   e2b8492ac00f1e015a3d151d0d242f17
#
_cell.length_a   1.000
_cell.length_b   1.000
_cell.length_c   1.000
_cell.angle_alpha   90.00
_cell.angle_beta   90.00
_cell.angle_gamma   90.00
#
_symmetry.space_group_name_H-M   'P 1'
#
loop_
_entity.id
_entity.type
_entity.pdbx_description
1 polymer ?
#
loop_
_entity_poly.entity_id
_entity_poly.type
_entity_poly.pdbx_seq_one_letter_code
_entity_poly.pdbx_strand_id
1 'polypeptide(L)'
;MQYRECLDIVRELGLRFRHYKSIESLFELDQWSALPAEGAAYRQQTAAFIGEQKNALYQGDDARRAADFLAGVPLSDIEDDIARGLVRTFLFRYRNAVRTPQDTLRQYNLMRADCMRAWNEARAAQDYRIFMPWLDRAFALKAEIARAIDPDAPVFDTLVGMTDEGLSVAEVSAQFDKLKAGLGALLAKLSKARAPEAAPIPDSD
;
A
#
# COMPACT_ATOMS: atom_id res chain seq x y z
N MET A 1 0.64 15.02 28.72
CA MET A 1 1.73 14.76 27.76
C MET A 1 2.15 16.09 27.16
N GLN A 2 3.43 16.33 26.91
CA GLN A 2 3.91 17.55 26.28
C GLN A 2 4.14 17.32 24.78
N TYR A 3 4.06 18.37 23.97
CA TYR A 3 4.25 18.29 22.50
C TYR A 3 5.57 17.60 22.09
N ARG A 4 6.68 17.91 22.79
CA ARG A 4 7.98 17.32 22.53
C ARG A 4 8.00 15.80 22.77
N GLU A 5 7.37 15.35 23.85
CA GLU A 5 7.22 13.94 24.17
C GLU A 5 6.42 13.19 23.08
N CYS A 6 5.35 13.81 22.57
CA CYS A 6 4.57 13.27 21.47
C CYS A 6 5.42 13.12 20.19
N LEU A 7 6.22 14.14 19.86
CA LEU A 7 7.10 14.08 18.70
C LEU A 7 8.15 12.97 18.80
N ASP A 8 8.69 12.74 19.99
CA ASP A 8 9.68 11.67 20.21
C ASP A 8 9.03 10.29 20.02
N ILE A 9 7.82 10.08 20.54
CA ILE A 9 7.02 8.87 20.27
C ILE A 9 6.77 8.71 18.76
N VAL A 10 6.32 9.76 18.08
CA VAL A 10 6.05 9.72 16.63
C VAL A 10 7.29 9.37 15.82
N ARG A 11 8.45 9.93 16.18
CA ARG A 11 9.75 9.62 15.55
C ARG A 11 10.14 8.17 15.74
N GLU A 12 10.03 7.65 16.97
CA GLU A 12 10.34 6.26 17.28
C GLU A 12 9.43 5.30 16.52
N LEU A 13 8.12 5.50 16.58
CA LEU A 13 7.15 4.67 15.83
C LEU A 13 7.40 4.74 14.32
N GLY A 14 7.71 5.92 13.79
CA GLY A 14 8.06 6.12 12.39
C GLY A 14 9.35 5.38 11.99
N LEU A 15 10.36 5.33 12.88
CA LEU A 15 11.58 4.57 12.64
C LEU A 15 11.31 3.06 12.64
N ARG A 16 10.60 2.55 13.63
CA ARG A 16 10.19 1.13 13.70
C ARG A 16 9.36 0.72 12.49
N PHE A 17 8.42 1.56 12.06
CA PHE A 17 7.65 1.33 10.84
C PHE A 17 8.54 1.20 9.60
N ARG A 18 9.55 2.06 9.44
CA ARG A 18 10.51 1.96 8.32
C ARG A 18 11.32 0.66 8.37
N HIS A 19 11.71 0.18 9.54
CA HIS A 19 12.39 -1.11 9.67
C HIS A 19 11.51 -2.27 9.18
N TYR A 20 10.23 -2.31 9.59
CA TYR A 20 9.29 -3.32 9.07
C TYR A 20 9.09 -3.21 7.56
N LYS A 21 8.98 -1.99 7.02
CA LYS A 21 8.88 -1.78 5.56
C LYS A 21 10.12 -2.28 4.82
N SER A 22 11.31 -2.08 5.36
CA SER A 22 12.55 -2.60 4.78
C SER A 22 12.56 -4.13 4.74
N ILE A 23 12.09 -4.80 5.81
CA ILE A 23 11.96 -6.26 5.84
C ILE A 23 10.94 -6.73 4.79
N GLU A 24 9.78 -6.08 4.68
CA GLU A 24 8.79 -6.39 3.65
C GLU A 24 9.36 -6.26 2.25
N SER A 25 10.12 -5.20 1.97
CA SER A 25 10.76 -5.00 0.66
C SER A 25 11.79 -6.09 0.33
N LEU A 26 12.54 -6.58 1.33
CA LEU A 26 13.43 -7.73 1.13
C LEU A 26 12.65 -9.01 0.82
N PHE A 27 11.50 -9.23 1.45
CA PHE A 27 10.63 -10.36 1.13
C PHE A 27 10.05 -10.28 -0.27
N GLU A 28 9.66 -9.08 -0.71
CA GLU A 28 9.19 -8.86 -2.08
C GLU A 28 10.30 -9.13 -3.09
N LEU A 29 11.52 -8.63 -2.85
CA LEU A 29 12.67 -8.90 -3.71
C LEU A 29 12.98 -10.39 -3.81
N ASP A 30 13.01 -11.10 -2.68
CA ASP A 30 13.26 -12.52 -2.62
C ASP A 30 12.19 -13.33 -3.38
N GLN A 31 10.92 -12.96 -3.25
CA GLN A 31 9.81 -13.59 -3.97
C GLN A 31 9.95 -13.50 -5.49
N TRP A 32 10.49 -12.38 -6.00
CA TRP A 32 10.65 -12.16 -7.44
C TRP A 32 11.97 -12.67 -8.01
N SER A 33 12.93 -13.06 -7.16
CA SER A 33 14.28 -13.43 -7.60
C SER A 33 14.67 -14.87 -7.31
N ALA A 34 14.69 -15.28 -6.05
CA ALA A 34 15.40 -16.49 -5.63
C ALA A 34 14.62 -17.42 -4.67
N LEU A 35 13.37 -17.11 -4.34
CA LEU A 35 12.60 -17.91 -3.36
C LEU A 35 12.25 -19.29 -3.93
N PRO A 36 12.77 -20.40 -3.35
CA PRO A 36 12.37 -21.74 -3.74
C PRO A 36 10.87 -21.99 -3.49
N ALA A 37 10.24 -22.79 -4.34
CA ALA A 37 8.81 -23.10 -4.22
C ALA A 37 8.45 -23.70 -2.86
N GLU A 38 9.32 -24.55 -2.31
CA GLU A 38 9.15 -25.19 -1.00
C GLU A 38 9.22 -24.18 0.16
N GLY A 39 9.95 -23.07 -0.02
CA GLY A 39 10.09 -22.00 0.97
C GLY A 39 8.93 -21.01 0.99
N ALA A 40 8.09 -20.99 -0.05
CA ALA A 40 7.07 -19.95 -0.26
C ALA A 40 6.04 -19.87 0.89
N ALA A 41 5.56 -21.02 1.38
CA ALA A 41 4.57 -21.05 2.45
C ALA A 41 5.12 -20.48 3.78
N TYR A 42 6.34 -20.83 4.15
CA TYR A 42 6.97 -20.30 5.36
C TYR A 42 7.28 -18.81 5.24
N ARG A 43 7.79 -18.37 4.09
CA ARG A 43 8.05 -16.96 3.81
C ARG A 43 6.79 -16.12 3.97
N GLN A 44 5.67 -16.63 3.52
CA GLN A 44 4.40 -15.93 3.61
C GLN A 44 3.88 -15.83 5.05
N GLN A 45 4.01 -16.90 5.86
CA GLN A 45 3.67 -16.82 7.28
C GLN A 45 4.53 -15.76 7.98
N THR A 46 5.82 -15.70 7.66
CA THR A 46 6.74 -14.69 8.19
C THR A 46 6.33 -13.28 7.75
N ALA A 47 5.96 -13.09 6.49
CA ALA A 47 5.50 -11.80 5.97
C ALA A 47 4.19 -11.35 6.65
N ALA A 48 3.26 -12.28 6.89
CA ALA A 48 2.02 -11.98 7.62
C ALA A 48 2.32 -11.56 9.07
N PHE A 49 3.21 -12.26 9.76
CA PHE A 49 3.66 -11.91 11.11
C PHE A 49 4.29 -10.50 11.15
N ILE A 50 5.19 -10.18 10.22
CA ILE A 50 5.81 -8.84 10.13
C ILE A 50 4.73 -7.77 9.88
N GLY A 51 3.76 -8.04 9.02
CA GLY A 51 2.63 -7.14 8.77
C GLY A 51 1.77 -6.90 10.02
N GLU A 52 1.50 -7.94 10.80
CA GLU A 52 0.80 -7.84 12.10
C GLU A 52 1.59 -6.98 13.09
N GLN A 53 2.90 -7.22 13.26
CA GLN A 53 3.77 -6.44 14.14
C GLN A 53 3.84 -4.96 13.73
N LYS A 54 3.93 -4.69 12.42
CA LYS A 54 3.91 -3.33 11.88
C LYS A 54 2.60 -2.60 12.20
N ASN A 55 1.46 -3.29 12.07
CA ASN A 55 0.16 -2.70 12.37
C ASN A 55 -0.02 -2.48 13.89
N ALA A 56 0.45 -3.40 14.72
CA ALA A 56 0.40 -3.29 16.18
C ALA A 56 1.16 -2.07 16.73
N LEU A 57 2.13 -1.50 15.99
CA LEU A 57 2.82 -0.28 16.39
C LEU A 57 1.87 0.87 16.74
N TYR A 58 0.76 0.96 16.01
CA TYR A 58 -0.21 2.05 16.16
C TYR A 58 -1.36 1.72 17.13
N GLN A 59 -1.37 0.51 17.71
CA GLN A 59 -2.42 0.07 18.62
C GLN A 59 -2.02 0.16 20.10
N GLY A 60 -0.76 0.50 20.37
CA GLY A 60 -0.23 0.65 21.74
C GLY A 60 -0.69 1.93 22.42
N ASP A 61 -0.57 1.95 23.77
CA ASP A 61 -0.97 3.11 24.58
C ASP A 61 -0.20 4.39 24.25
N ASP A 62 1.07 4.30 23.92
CA ASP A 62 1.88 5.45 23.54
C ASP A 62 1.39 6.08 22.24
N ALA A 63 1.07 5.24 21.23
CA ALA A 63 0.49 5.72 19.97
C ALA A 63 -0.87 6.39 20.21
N ARG A 64 -1.72 5.78 21.05
CA ARG A 64 -3.03 6.35 21.39
C ARG A 64 -2.88 7.70 22.08
N ARG A 65 -2.07 7.80 23.14
CA ARG A 65 -1.86 9.06 23.89
C ARG A 65 -1.28 10.15 23.00
N ALA A 66 -0.33 9.82 22.12
CA ALA A 66 0.23 10.76 21.17
C ALA A 66 -0.83 11.22 20.14
N ALA A 67 -1.66 10.31 19.63
CA ALA A 67 -2.72 10.63 18.69
C ALA A 67 -3.79 11.54 19.32
N ASP A 68 -4.25 11.22 20.54
CA ASP A 68 -5.24 12.02 21.26
C ASP A 68 -4.74 13.46 21.50
N PHE A 69 -3.47 13.62 21.85
CA PHE A 69 -2.88 14.95 22.02
C PHE A 69 -2.73 15.70 20.70
N LEU A 70 -2.13 15.05 19.69
CA LEU A 70 -1.79 15.68 18.41
C LEU A 70 -3.01 15.96 17.52
N ALA A 71 -4.12 15.24 17.70
CA ALA A 71 -5.38 15.53 17.02
C ALA A 71 -5.96 16.90 17.38
N GLY A 72 -5.61 17.43 18.56
CA GLY A 72 -5.99 18.78 19.00
C GLY A 72 -5.04 19.89 18.55
N VAL A 73 -3.94 19.56 17.86
CA VAL A 73 -2.94 20.53 17.40
C VAL A 73 -3.14 20.80 15.90
N PRO A 74 -3.55 22.02 15.51
CA PRO A 74 -3.66 22.36 14.09
C PRO A 74 -2.30 22.20 13.39
N LEU A 75 -2.27 21.54 12.25
CA LEU A 75 -1.03 21.34 11.50
C LEU A 75 -0.39 22.67 11.06
N SER A 76 -1.20 23.73 10.87
CA SER A 76 -0.73 25.09 10.59
C SER A 76 0.13 25.69 11.69
N ASP A 77 -0.07 25.27 12.94
CA ASP A 77 0.63 25.81 14.11
C ASP A 77 1.99 25.10 14.33
N ILE A 78 2.29 24.09 13.53
CA ILE A 78 3.59 23.41 13.54
C ILE A 78 4.50 24.09 12.54
N GLU A 79 5.44 24.91 13.04
CA GLU A 79 6.35 25.69 12.20
C GLU A 79 7.36 24.82 11.43
N ASP A 80 7.90 23.77 12.08
CA ASP A 80 8.85 22.85 11.44
C ASP A 80 8.13 21.93 10.45
N ASP A 81 8.45 22.06 9.16
CA ASP A 81 7.87 21.28 8.06
C ASP A 81 8.08 19.78 8.21
N ILE A 82 9.22 19.36 8.78
CA ILE A 82 9.50 17.93 9.04
C ILE A 82 8.59 17.41 10.15
N ALA A 83 8.48 18.15 11.25
CA ALA A 83 7.59 17.79 12.35
C ALA A 83 6.12 17.75 11.88
N ARG A 84 5.69 18.73 11.08
CA ARG A 84 4.35 18.78 10.49
C ARG A 84 4.07 17.55 9.64
N GLY A 85 5.00 17.17 8.77
CA GLY A 85 4.90 15.98 7.93
C GLY A 85 4.87 14.68 8.75
N LEU A 86 5.68 14.59 9.81
CA LEU A 86 5.69 13.44 10.72
C LEU A 86 4.36 13.29 11.47
N VAL A 87 3.82 14.38 12.02
CA VAL A 87 2.54 14.38 12.75
C VAL A 87 1.40 14.00 11.80
N ARG A 88 1.32 14.61 10.61
CA ARG A 88 0.31 14.27 9.60
C ARG A 88 0.35 12.79 9.25
N THR A 89 1.52 12.27 8.89
CA THR A 89 1.70 10.87 8.51
C THR A 89 1.39 9.92 9.66
N PHE A 90 1.76 10.28 10.89
CA PHE A 90 1.44 9.49 12.07
C PHE A 90 -0.07 9.41 12.31
N LEU A 91 -0.78 10.54 12.32
CA LEU A 91 -2.23 10.58 12.53
C LEU A 91 -2.98 9.80 11.45
N PHE A 92 -2.56 9.92 10.20
CA PHE A 92 -3.11 9.15 9.09
C PHE A 92 -2.95 7.63 9.30
N ARG A 93 -1.75 7.18 9.63
CA ARG A 93 -1.45 5.76 9.88
C ARG A 93 -2.16 5.23 11.11
N TYR A 94 -2.18 6.00 12.19
CA TYR A 94 -2.89 5.66 13.42
C TYR A 94 -4.38 5.46 13.15
N ARG A 95 -5.04 6.44 12.51
CA ARG A 95 -6.46 6.34 12.15
C ARG A 95 -6.75 5.06 11.35
N ASN A 96 -5.95 4.78 10.33
CA ASN A 96 -6.16 3.61 9.50
C ASN A 96 -5.91 2.31 10.28
N ALA A 97 -4.88 2.24 11.12
CA ALA A 97 -4.55 1.04 11.89
C ALA A 97 -5.61 0.70 12.94
N VAL A 98 -6.14 1.70 13.67
CA VAL A 98 -7.14 1.46 14.72
C VAL A 98 -8.54 1.19 14.17
N ARG A 99 -8.86 1.71 12.98
CA ARG A 99 -10.15 1.48 12.33
C ARG A 99 -10.20 0.21 11.48
N THR A 100 -9.06 -0.31 11.06
CA THR A 100 -9.02 -1.54 10.26
C THR A 100 -9.38 -2.76 11.12
N PRO A 101 -10.43 -3.54 10.73
CA PRO A 101 -10.78 -4.76 11.44
C PRO A 101 -9.65 -5.79 11.30
N GLN A 102 -9.10 -6.24 12.44
CA GLN A 102 -7.89 -7.08 12.45
C GLN A 102 -8.13 -8.44 11.80
N ASP A 103 -9.30 -9.04 12.05
CA ASP A 103 -9.66 -10.34 11.46
C ASP A 103 -9.78 -10.24 9.94
N THR A 104 -10.39 -9.17 9.42
CA THR A 104 -10.51 -8.93 7.97
C THR A 104 -9.14 -8.69 7.33
N LEU A 105 -8.27 -7.91 7.99
CA LEU A 105 -6.91 -7.69 7.55
C LEU A 105 -6.12 -9.01 7.52
N ARG A 106 -6.26 -9.83 8.55
CA ARG A 106 -5.63 -11.15 8.63
C ARG A 106 -6.10 -12.08 7.51
N GLN A 107 -7.42 -12.16 7.27
CA GLN A 107 -7.99 -12.94 6.17
C GLN A 107 -7.44 -12.47 4.83
N TYR A 108 -7.38 -11.16 4.59
CA TYR A 108 -6.81 -10.60 3.37
C TYR A 108 -5.33 -10.99 3.19
N ASN A 109 -4.52 -10.87 4.23
CA ASN A 109 -3.10 -11.20 4.19
C ASN A 109 -2.86 -12.69 3.94
N LEU A 110 -3.60 -13.59 4.59
CA LEU A 110 -3.50 -15.02 4.38
C LEU A 110 -3.91 -15.44 2.96
N MET A 111 -4.93 -14.79 2.41
CA MET A 111 -5.44 -15.08 1.08
C MET A 111 -4.46 -14.71 -0.05
N ARG A 112 -3.54 -13.76 0.18
CA ARG A 112 -2.64 -13.23 -0.87
C ARG A 112 -1.84 -14.31 -1.62
N ALA A 113 -1.41 -15.37 -0.93
CA ALA A 113 -0.66 -16.46 -1.56
C ALA A 113 -1.53 -17.29 -2.49
N ASP A 114 -2.71 -17.61 -1.99
CA ASP A 114 -3.65 -18.37 -2.79
C ASP A 114 -4.07 -17.59 -4.03
N CYS A 115 -4.24 -16.26 -3.88
CA CYS A 115 -4.45 -15.36 -5.01
C CYS A 115 -3.30 -15.42 -6.03
N MET A 116 -2.05 -15.36 -5.57
CA MET A 116 -0.89 -15.40 -6.47
C MET A 116 -0.77 -16.74 -7.18
N ARG A 117 -1.02 -17.86 -6.47
CA ARG A 117 -1.03 -19.19 -7.07
C ARG A 117 -2.12 -19.31 -8.14
N ALA A 118 -3.36 -18.91 -7.80
CA ALA A 118 -4.48 -18.95 -8.73
C ALA A 118 -4.26 -18.04 -9.96
N TRP A 119 -3.61 -16.88 -9.76
CA TRP A 119 -3.25 -16.00 -10.87
C TRP A 119 -2.22 -16.62 -11.82
N ASN A 120 -1.18 -17.29 -11.28
CA ASN A 120 -0.18 -17.99 -12.08
C ASN A 120 -0.81 -19.15 -12.86
N GLU A 121 -1.68 -19.93 -12.22
CA GLU A 121 -2.43 -21.01 -12.84
C GLU A 121 -3.35 -20.49 -13.95
N ALA A 122 -4.11 -19.44 -13.70
CA ALA A 122 -4.98 -18.77 -14.67
C ALA A 122 -4.20 -18.29 -15.89
N ARG A 123 -3.02 -17.71 -15.69
CA ARG A 123 -2.13 -17.28 -16.79
C ARG A 123 -1.60 -18.46 -17.60
N ALA A 124 -1.14 -19.53 -16.95
CA ALA A 124 -0.64 -20.72 -17.61
C ALA A 124 -1.74 -21.41 -18.43
N ALA A 125 -2.95 -21.48 -17.88
CA ALA A 125 -4.12 -22.05 -18.55
C ALA A 125 -4.79 -21.10 -19.55
N GLN A 126 -4.41 -19.82 -19.59
CA GLN A 126 -5.10 -18.75 -20.32
C GLN A 126 -6.60 -18.67 -20.00
N ASP A 127 -6.97 -18.97 -18.75
CA ASP A 127 -8.33 -18.99 -18.25
C ASP A 127 -8.47 -18.14 -16.97
N TYR A 128 -8.97 -16.91 -17.12
CA TYR A 128 -9.16 -15.97 -16.00
C TYR A 128 -10.19 -16.45 -14.96
N ARG A 129 -11.08 -17.39 -15.31
CA ARG A 129 -12.12 -17.92 -14.40
C ARG A 129 -11.53 -18.63 -13.19
N ILE A 130 -10.31 -19.15 -13.29
CA ILE A 130 -9.56 -19.73 -12.18
C ILE A 130 -9.24 -18.66 -11.12
N PHE A 131 -8.96 -17.43 -11.53
CA PHE A 131 -8.59 -16.34 -10.63
C PHE A 131 -9.80 -15.54 -10.10
N MET A 132 -10.91 -15.49 -10.85
CA MET A 132 -12.07 -14.65 -10.51
C MET A 132 -12.57 -14.81 -9.06
N PRO A 133 -12.76 -16.03 -8.50
CA PRO A 133 -13.26 -16.16 -7.12
C PRO A 133 -12.34 -15.53 -6.07
N TRP A 134 -11.04 -15.53 -6.32
CA TRP A 134 -10.04 -14.91 -5.45
C TRP A 134 -10.08 -13.39 -5.56
N LEU A 135 -10.28 -12.88 -6.77
CA LEU A 135 -10.42 -11.45 -7.02
C LEU A 135 -11.68 -10.89 -6.35
N ASP A 136 -12.82 -11.57 -6.49
CA ASP A 136 -14.08 -11.17 -5.84
C ASP A 136 -13.93 -11.13 -4.32
N ARG A 137 -13.28 -12.14 -3.73
CA ARG A 137 -13.01 -12.18 -2.29
C ARG A 137 -12.06 -11.05 -1.86
N ALA A 138 -11.03 -10.76 -2.66
CA ALA A 138 -10.12 -9.65 -2.39
C ALA A 138 -10.85 -8.31 -2.36
N PHE A 139 -11.72 -8.06 -3.34
CA PHE A 139 -12.54 -6.84 -3.36
C PHE A 139 -13.52 -6.77 -2.19
N ALA A 140 -14.16 -7.87 -1.83
CA ALA A 140 -15.06 -7.90 -0.68
C ALA A 140 -14.35 -7.52 0.63
N LEU A 141 -13.19 -8.13 0.91
CA LEU A 141 -12.39 -7.83 2.11
C LEU A 141 -11.85 -6.39 2.10
N LYS A 142 -11.40 -5.90 0.95
CA LYS A 142 -10.95 -4.51 0.81
C LYS A 142 -12.09 -3.51 1.01
N ALA A 143 -13.27 -3.81 0.50
CA ALA A 143 -14.45 -2.99 0.70
C ALA A 143 -14.89 -2.96 2.17
N GLU A 144 -14.79 -4.07 2.89
CA GLU A 144 -15.05 -4.14 4.33
C GLU A 144 -14.07 -3.26 5.12
N ILE A 145 -12.77 -3.36 4.83
CA ILE A 145 -11.75 -2.50 5.44
C ILE A 145 -12.03 -1.03 5.15
N ALA A 146 -12.33 -0.67 3.91
CA ALA A 146 -12.60 0.72 3.54
C ALA A 146 -13.81 1.30 4.28
N ARG A 147 -14.90 0.55 4.38
CA ARG A 147 -16.10 0.98 5.13
C ARG A 147 -15.84 1.13 6.63
N ALA A 148 -14.97 0.31 7.20
CA ALA A 148 -14.59 0.43 8.61
C ALA A 148 -13.73 1.68 8.85
N ILE A 149 -12.87 2.06 7.91
CA ILE A 149 -12.01 3.26 8.01
C ILE A 149 -12.84 4.52 7.81
N ASP A 150 -13.69 4.55 6.80
CA ASP A 150 -14.56 5.70 6.51
C ASP A 150 -15.93 5.20 5.97
N PRO A 151 -16.95 5.08 6.85
CA PRO A 151 -18.26 4.58 6.47
C PRO A 151 -19.06 5.55 5.59
N ASP A 152 -18.72 6.83 5.63
CA ASP A 152 -19.44 7.88 4.92
C ASP A 152 -18.86 8.16 3.51
N ALA A 153 -17.62 7.74 3.26
CA ALA A 153 -16.98 7.91 1.98
C ALA A 153 -17.25 6.73 1.01
N PRO A 154 -17.23 6.97 -0.30
CA PRO A 154 -17.22 5.89 -1.28
C PRO A 154 -16.03 4.94 -1.05
N VAL A 155 -16.28 3.63 -1.13
CA VAL A 155 -15.26 2.60 -0.87
C VAL A 155 -13.97 2.86 -1.66
N PHE A 156 -14.10 3.21 -2.93
CA PHE A 156 -12.93 3.39 -3.80
C PHE A 156 -12.14 4.66 -3.46
N ASP A 157 -12.80 5.75 -3.05
CA ASP A 157 -12.12 6.95 -2.54
C ASP A 157 -11.31 6.63 -1.28
N THR A 158 -11.87 5.87 -0.33
CA THR A 158 -11.14 5.43 0.86
C THR A 158 -9.92 4.59 0.49
N LEU A 159 -10.05 3.65 -0.45
CA LEU A 159 -8.93 2.80 -0.89
C LEU A 159 -7.82 3.60 -1.59
N VAL A 160 -8.19 4.56 -2.43
CA VAL A 160 -7.23 5.49 -3.05
C VAL A 160 -6.52 6.32 -1.97
N GLY A 161 -7.28 6.93 -1.06
CA GLY A 161 -6.74 7.72 0.04
C GLY A 161 -5.87 6.93 1.03
N MET A 162 -6.05 5.61 1.17
CA MET A 162 -5.16 4.75 1.96
C MET A 162 -3.79 4.57 1.31
N THR A 163 -3.71 4.62 -0.01
CA THR A 163 -2.47 4.45 -0.77
C THR A 163 -1.75 5.79 -0.90
N ASP A 164 -2.48 6.80 -1.30
CA ASP A 164 -1.99 8.16 -1.54
C ASP A 164 -2.84 9.15 -0.74
N GLU A 165 -2.32 9.53 0.43
CA GLU A 165 -3.02 10.40 1.39
C GLU A 165 -3.51 11.69 0.75
N GLY A 166 -4.82 11.91 0.79
CA GLY A 166 -5.46 13.13 0.32
C GLY A 166 -5.88 13.10 -1.16
N LEU A 167 -5.61 12.01 -1.91
CA LEU A 167 -6.15 11.85 -3.26
C LEU A 167 -7.58 11.32 -3.24
N SER A 168 -8.39 11.85 -4.12
CA SER A 168 -9.74 11.37 -4.43
C SER A 168 -9.80 10.70 -5.81
N VAL A 169 -10.80 9.87 -6.03
CA VAL A 169 -11.07 9.27 -7.35
C VAL A 169 -11.30 10.35 -8.41
N ALA A 170 -11.95 11.44 -8.05
CA ALA A 170 -12.21 12.57 -8.96
C ALA A 170 -10.89 13.22 -9.44
N GLU A 171 -9.94 13.47 -8.53
CA GLU A 171 -8.64 14.04 -8.87
C GLU A 171 -7.81 13.09 -9.73
N VAL A 172 -7.76 11.81 -9.37
CA VAL A 172 -7.06 10.77 -10.14
C VAL A 172 -7.67 10.65 -11.55
N SER A 173 -9.00 10.63 -11.67
CA SER A 173 -9.69 10.56 -12.95
C SER A 173 -9.38 11.77 -13.84
N ALA A 174 -9.41 12.97 -13.27
CA ALA A 174 -9.07 14.20 -14.01
C ALA A 174 -7.60 14.19 -14.52
N GLN A 175 -6.68 13.60 -13.76
CA GLN A 175 -5.30 13.41 -14.18
C GLN A 175 -5.19 12.38 -15.32
N PHE A 176 -5.86 11.23 -15.18
CA PHE A 176 -5.87 10.22 -16.22
C PHE A 176 -6.52 10.67 -17.53
N ASP A 177 -7.55 11.50 -17.47
CA ASP A 177 -8.16 12.06 -18.69
C ASP A 177 -7.17 12.94 -19.47
N LYS A 178 -6.42 13.78 -18.79
CA LYS A 178 -5.32 14.57 -19.40
C LYS A 178 -4.25 13.68 -20.00
N LEU A 179 -3.81 12.66 -19.23
CA LEU A 179 -2.79 11.72 -19.66
C LEU A 179 -3.24 10.90 -20.87
N LYS A 180 -4.49 10.41 -20.86
CA LYS A 180 -5.09 9.65 -21.96
C LYS A 180 -5.12 10.44 -23.25
N ALA A 181 -5.50 11.71 -23.21
CA ALA A 181 -5.50 12.58 -24.37
C ALA A 181 -4.08 12.75 -24.96
N GLY A 182 -3.08 13.01 -24.13
CA GLY A 182 -1.67 13.15 -24.54
C GLY A 182 -1.08 11.85 -25.10
N LEU A 183 -1.29 10.74 -24.39
CA LEU A 183 -0.83 9.42 -24.83
C LEU A 183 -1.50 8.96 -26.13
N GLY A 184 -2.79 9.21 -26.30
CA GLY A 184 -3.51 8.88 -27.53
C GLY A 184 -2.91 9.58 -28.75
N ALA A 185 -2.59 10.87 -28.63
CA ALA A 185 -1.94 11.63 -29.68
C ALA A 185 -0.50 11.12 -29.99
N LEU A 186 0.25 10.72 -28.94
CA LEU A 186 1.60 10.16 -29.09
C LEU A 186 1.55 8.78 -29.76
N LEU A 187 0.67 7.89 -29.32
CA LEU A 187 0.48 6.56 -29.91
C LEU A 187 0.08 6.64 -31.38
N ALA A 188 -0.81 7.59 -31.75
CA ALA A 188 -1.18 7.82 -33.14
C ALA A 188 0.00 8.29 -34.02
N LYS A 189 0.97 8.99 -33.46
CA LYS A 189 2.22 9.35 -34.14
C LYS A 189 3.16 8.16 -34.24
N LEU A 190 3.36 7.43 -33.16
CA LEU A 190 4.24 6.27 -33.11
C LEU A 190 3.79 5.13 -34.03
N SER A 191 2.47 4.88 -34.14
CA SER A 191 1.94 3.86 -35.04
C SER A 191 2.22 4.11 -36.52
N LYS A 192 2.52 5.36 -36.90
CA LYS A 192 2.88 5.78 -38.25
C LYS A 192 4.40 5.94 -38.43
N ALA A 193 5.16 5.90 -37.36
CA ALA A 193 6.60 6.05 -37.41
C ALA A 193 7.26 4.73 -37.87
N ARG A 194 8.34 4.86 -38.64
CA ARG A 194 9.21 3.73 -38.96
C ARG A 194 9.93 3.31 -37.68
N ALA A 195 9.97 1.99 -37.40
CA ALA A 195 10.78 1.48 -36.29
C ALA A 195 12.24 1.91 -36.49
N PRO A 196 12.93 2.40 -35.45
CA PRO A 196 14.35 2.69 -35.54
C PRO A 196 15.11 1.42 -35.89
N GLU A 197 16.10 1.52 -36.78
CA GLU A 197 17.06 0.40 -37.00
C GLU A 197 17.80 0.17 -35.68
N ALA A 198 17.58 -1.00 -35.09
CA ALA A 198 18.33 -1.39 -33.92
C ALA A 198 19.79 -1.56 -34.32
N ALA A 199 20.70 -0.80 -33.73
CA ALA A 199 22.13 -1.11 -33.82
C ALA A 199 22.32 -2.49 -33.15
N PRO A 200 23.12 -3.39 -33.78
CA PRO A 200 23.43 -4.66 -33.16
C PRO A 200 24.10 -4.40 -31.81
N ILE A 201 23.55 -5.01 -30.75
CA ILE A 201 24.18 -5.00 -29.44
C ILE A 201 25.51 -5.75 -29.61
N PRO A 202 26.68 -5.15 -29.33
CA PRO A 202 27.93 -5.89 -29.38
C PRO A 202 27.83 -7.08 -28.44
N ASP A 203 28.22 -8.27 -28.93
CA ASP A 203 28.38 -9.42 -28.07
C ASP A 203 29.36 -9.04 -26.96
N SER A 204 28.91 -9.12 -25.72
CA SER A 204 29.78 -8.96 -24.54
C SER A 204 30.61 -10.23 -24.44
N ASP A 205 31.90 -10.11 -24.71
CA ASP A 205 32.89 -11.13 -24.37
C ASP A 205 32.88 -11.50 -22.88
#